data_fd3429b3fe0c9eaa0e7fe0e5b3fe5fa4
#
_entry.id   fd3429b3fe0c9eaa0e7fe0e5b3fe5fa4
#
_cell.length_a   1.000
_cell.length_b   1.000
_cell.length_c   1.000
_cell.angle_alpha   90.00
_cell.angle_beta   90.00
_cell.angle_gamma   90.00
#
_symmetry.space_group_name_H-M   'P 1'
#
loop_
_entity.id
_entity.type
_entity.pdbx_description
1 polymer ?
#
loop_
_entity_poly.entity_id
_entity_poly.type
_entity_poly.pdbx_seq_one_letter_code
_entity_poly.pdbx_strand_id
1 'polypeptide(L)'
;MRRVALLSMAALTACASPGGPYPSLQPRAAEAIDPRLPVVRPINDRPVTAGLASRLAALVGQAQSGNAAFGSAASEAERLAAAAGPPQSEGWIAAEEALTAAIAARRPTATALGDIDAIAGSALQTQRGIAPNDLAAIRSAAAEVASLDQRQSERIDAIQKRLGL
;
A
#
# COMPACT_ATOMS: atom_id res chain seq x y z
N MET A 1 56.55 57.81 1.08
CA MET A 1 55.20 57.93 1.68
C MET A 1 54.04 58.06 0.64
N ARG A 2 54.28 58.37 -0.63
CA ARG A 2 53.21 58.50 -1.66
C ARG A 2 52.62 57.18 -2.20
N ARG A 3 53.33 56.08 -2.05
CA ARG A 3 52.89 54.76 -2.54
C ARG A 3 51.99 53.97 -1.55
N VAL A 4 52.01 54.30 -0.28
CA VAL A 4 51.14 53.67 0.73
C VAL A 4 49.74 54.25 0.71
N ALA A 5 49.56 55.52 0.36
CA ALA A 5 48.26 56.19 0.28
C ALA A 5 47.41 55.68 -0.91
N LEU A 6 48.04 55.21 -1.98
CA LEU A 6 47.34 54.65 -3.15
C LEU A 6 46.77 53.23 -2.95
N LEU A 7 47.39 52.44 -2.06
CA LEU A 7 46.89 51.10 -1.73
C LEU A 7 45.66 51.12 -0.79
N SER A 8 45.54 52.17 0.03
CA SER A 8 44.40 52.27 0.99
C SER A 8 43.09 52.69 0.27
N MET A 9 43.15 53.27 -0.93
CA MET A 9 41.96 53.73 -1.63
C MET A 9 41.31 52.61 -2.50
N ALA A 10 42.03 51.56 -2.81
CA ALA A 10 41.50 50.41 -3.59
C ALA A 10 40.66 49.43 -2.76
N ALA A 11 40.72 49.49 -1.42
CA ALA A 11 40.00 48.57 -0.51
C ALA A 11 38.54 48.99 -0.22
N LEU A 12 38.12 50.18 -0.62
CA LEU A 12 36.77 50.71 -0.34
C LEU A 12 35.74 50.43 -1.45
N THR A 13 36.14 49.86 -2.58
CA THR A 13 35.20 49.54 -3.69
C THR A 13 34.64 48.13 -3.64
N ALA A 14 35.00 47.32 -2.68
CA ALA A 14 34.58 45.90 -2.58
C ALA A 14 33.14 45.66 -2.04
N CYS A 15 32.41 46.72 -1.68
CA CYS A 15 31.04 46.63 -1.18
C CYS A 15 29.95 47.14 -2.14
N ALA A 16 30.28 47.37 -3.42
CA ALA A 16 29.25 47.63 -4.40
C ALA A 16 28.57 46.33 -4.79
N SER A 17 27.40 46.05 -4.24
CA SER A 17 26.54 44.99 -4.73
C SER A 17 26.33 45.11 -6.23
N PRO A 18 26.50 44.05 -7.04
CA PRO A 18 26.21 44.12 -8.46
C PRO A 18 24.77 44.59 -8.64
N GLY A 19 24.57 45.71 -9.36
CA GLY A 19 23.27 46.34 -9.61
C GLY A 19 22.40 45.47 -10.52
N GLY A 20 21.93 44.33 -10.00
CA GLY A 20 20.89 43.52 -10.61
C GLY A 20 19.50 44.00 -10.16
N PRO A 21 18.46 43.72 -10.89
CA PRO A 21 17.11 44.07 -10.49
C PRO A 21 16.80 43.36 -9.14
N TYR A 22 16.68 44.15 -8.09
CA TYR A 22 16.25 43.62 -6.79
C TYR A 22 14.87 42.97 -6.91
N PRO A 23 14.61 41.85 -6.24
CA PRO A 23 13.28 41.26 -6.20
C PRO A 23 12.25 42.32 -5.79
N SER A 24 11.14 42.40 -6.51
CA SER A 24 10.07 43.35 -6.20
C SER A 24 9.57 43.10 -4.77
N LEU A 25 9.46 44.15 -3.98
CA LEU A 25 8.83 44.12 -2.64
C LEU A 25 7.30 44.20 -2.71
N GLN A 26 6.71 44.14 -3.90
CA GLN A 26 5.27 44.09 -4.04
C GLN A 26 4.73 42.78 -3.41
N PRO A 27 3.59 42.85 -2.70
CA PRO A 27 2.94 41.67 -2.12
C PRO A 27 2.72 40.59 -3.18
N ARG A 28 3.17 39.37 -2.92
CA ARG A 28 2.94 38.23 -3.81
C ARG A 28 1.56 37.65 -3.55
N ALA A 29 0.93 37.07 -4.56
CA ALA A 29 -0.38 36.44 -4.40
C ALA A 29 -0.41 35.41 -3.25
N ALA A 30 0.71 34.76 -2.96
CA ALA A 30 0.85 33.82 -1.83
C ALA A 30 0.80 34.52 -0.45
N GLU A 31 1.13 35.82 -0.36
CA GLU A 31 1.10 36.58 0.90
C GLU A 31 -0.31 37.10 1.22
N ALA A 32 -1.22 37.08 0.24
CA ALA A 32 -2.63 37.40 0.42
C ALA A 32 -3.44 36.24 1.04
N ILE A 33 -2.82 35.06 1.18
CA ILE A 33 -3.48 33.91 1.79
C ILE A 33 -3.34 34.02 3.29
N ASP A 34 -4.45 34.25 4.00
CA ASP A 34 -4.47 34.20 5.45
C ASP A 34 -4.23 32.74 5.92
N PRO A 35 -3.09 32.44 6.58
CA PRO A 35 -2.79 31.08 7.03
C PRO A 35 -3.75 30.57 8.10
N ARG A 36 -4.62 31.44 8.66
CA ARG A 36 -5.63 31.07 9.64
C ARG A 36 -6.91 30.58 9.00
N LEU A 37 -7.10 30.84 7.69
CA LEU A 37 -8.27 30.36 6.97
C LEU A 37 -7.99 28.96 6.44
N PRO A 38 -8.90 27.99 6.64
CA PRO A 38 -8.77 26.67 6.06
C PRO A 38 -8.70 26.80 4.52
N VAL A 39 -7.63 26.31 3.91
CA VAL A 39 -7.57 26.21 2.45
C VAL A 39 -8.58 25.15 2.02
N VAL A 40 -9.73 25.59 1.53
CA VAL A 40 -10.71 24.70 0.91
C VAL A 40 -10.09 24.20 -0.40
N ARG A 41 -9.50 23.02 -0.35
CA ARG A 41 -9.05 22.34 -1.58
C ARG A 41 -10.29 21.83 -2.29
N PRO A 42 -10.48 22.09 -3.59
CA PRO A 42 -11.57 21.49 -4.34
C PRO A 42 -11.45 19.96 -4.22
N ILE A 43 -12.53 19.34 -3.73
CA ILE A 43 -12.62 17.89 -3.66
C ILE A 43 -12.67 17.38 -5.10
N ASN A 44 -11.79 16.47 -5.46
CA ASN A 44 -11.80 15.84 -6.78
C ASN A 44 -12.83 14.71 -6.78
N ASP A 45 -14.09 15.02 -7.05
CA ASP A 45 -15.21 14.09 -7.04
C ASP A 45 -15.32 13.24 -8.32
N ARG A 46 -14.26 13.18 -9.12
CA ARG A 46 -14.27 12.33 -10.33
C ARG A 46 -14.62 10.89 -9.97
N PRO A 47 -15.44 10.20 -10.77
CA PRO A 47 -15.72 8.78 -10.56
C PRO A 47 -14.45 7.95 -10.68
N VAL A 48 -14.47 6.74 -10.10
CA VAL A 48 -13.38 5.75 -10.23
C VAL A 48 -13.12 5.50 -11.71
N THR A 49 -11.86 5.51 -12.12
CA THR A 49 -11.51 5.24 -13.53
C THR A 49 -11.89 3.80 -13.90
N ALA A 50 -12.46 3.61 -15.10
CA ALA A 50 -12.91 2.30 -15.55
C ALA A 50 -11.78 1.25 -15.52
N GLY A 51 -10.55 1.64 -15.87
CA GLY A 51 -9.38 0.76 -15.81
C GLY A 51 -9.05 0.30 -14.39
N LEU A 52 -9.11 1.20 -13.40
CA LEU A 52 -8.92 0.84 -11.99
C LEU A 52 -10.03 -0.07 -11.50
N ALA A 53 -11.29 0.28 -11.77
CA ALA A 53 -12.44 -0.52 -11.35
C ALA A 53 -12.36 -1.96 -11.89
N SER A 54 -12.06 -2.13 -13.18
CA SER A 54 -11.91 -3.44 -13.82
C SER A 54 -10.76 -4.25 -13.21
N ARG A 55 -9.62 -3.60 -12.93
CA ARG A 55 -8.47 -4.26 -12.32
C ARG A 55 -8.76 -4.73 -10.89
N LEU A 56 -9.40 -3.90 -10.08
CA LEU A 56 -9.79 -4.28 -8.72
C LEU A 56 -10.81 -5.41 -8.73
N ALA A 57 -11.82 -5.36 -9.61
CA ALA A 57 -12.80 -6.43 -9.77
C ALA A 57 -12.13 -7.76 -10.16
N ALA A 58 -11.14 -7.74 -11.06
CA ALA A 58 -10.39 -8.95 -11.44
C ALA A 58 -9.62 -9.55 -10.26
N LEU A 59 -8.96 -8.72 -9.44
CA LEU A 59 -8.22 -9.17 -8.26
C LEU A 59 -9.15 -9.75 -7.17
N VAL A 60 -10.27 -9.10 -6.92
CA VAL A 60 -11.31 -9.64 -6.01
C VAL A 60 -11.84 -10.97 -6.52
N GLY A 61 -12.15 -11.08 -7.82
CA GLY A 61 -12.59 -12.33 -8.45
C GLY A 61 -11.54 -13.45 -8.34
N GLN A 62 -10.25 -13.12 -8.50
CA GLN A 62 -9.14 -14.05 -8.28
C GLN A 62 -9.10 -14.57 -6.85
N ALA A 63 -9.23 -13.67 -5.86
CA ALA A 63 -9.25 -14.03 -4.44
C ALA A 63 -10.46 -14.92 -4.11
N GLN A 64 -11.65 -14.61 -4.62
CA GLN A 64 -12.87 -15.40 -4.42
C GLN A 64 -12.74 -16.79 -5.02
N SER A 65 -12.19 -16.90 -6.25
CA SER A 65 -11.91 -18.19 -6.89
C SER A 65 -10.88 -19.00 -6.09
N GLY A 66 -9.80 -18.36 -5.64
CA GLY A 66 -8.81 -18.98 -4.74
C GLY A 66 -9.41 -19.45 -3.43
N ASN A 67 -10.34 -18.68 -2.86
CA ASN A 67 -11.03 -19.05 -1.63
C ASN A 67 -11.91 -20.32 -1.80
N ALA A 68 -12.50 -20.53 -2.95
CA ALA A 68 -13.24 -21.77 -3.25
C ALA A 68 -12.31 -22.99 -3.27
N ALA A 69 -11.15 -22.89 -3.94
CA ALA A 69 -10.14 -23.95 -3.96
C ALA A 69 -9.56 -24.21 -2.56
N PHE A 70 -9.27 -23.16 -1.79
CA PHE A 70 -8.86 -23.27 -0.40
C PHE A 70 -9.93 -24.00 0.45
N GLY A 71 -11.20 -23.65 0.25
CA GLY A 71 -12.32 -24.26 1.00
C GLY A 71 -12.33 -25.78 0.86
N SER A 72 -12.12 -26.30 -0.35
CA SER A 72 -12.05 -27.74 -0.61
C SER A 72 -10.83 -28.39 0.06
N ALA A 73 -9.65 -27.79 -0.09
CA ALA A 73 -8.41 -28.29 0.49
C ALA A 73 -8.45 -28.27 2.04
N ALA A 74 -8.95 -27.17 2.62
CA ALA A 74 -9.08 -27.05 4.07
C ALA A 74 -10.09 -28.05 4.66
N SER A 75 -11.22 -28.29 3.98
CA SER A 75 -12.19 -29.31 4.43
C SER A 75 -11.60 -30.71 4.42
N GLU A 76 -10.77 -31.06 3.45
CA GLU A 76 -10.06 -32.32 3.43
C GLU A 76 -9.03 -32.42 4.58
N ALA A 77 -8.25 -31.34 4.80
CA ALA A 77 -7.32 -31.29 5.92
C ALA A 77 -8.02 -31.40 7.27
N GLU A 78 -9.17 -30.72 7.46
CA GLU A 78 -9.99 -30.82 8.68
C GLU A 78 -10.51 -32.25 8.91
N ARG A 79 -10.96 -32.90 7.83
CA ARG A 79 -11.45 -34.29 7.90
C ARG A 79 -10.35 -35.27 8.31
N LEU A 80 -9.16 -35.13 7.70
CA LEU A 80 -8.00 -35.96 8.02
C LEU A 80 -7.48 -35.69 9.43
N ALA A 81 -7.39 -34.43 9.83
CA ALA A 81 -6.96 -34.03 11.16
C ALA A 81 -7.91 -34.53 12.26
N ALA A 82 -9.20 -34.65 11.95
CA ALA A 82 -10.18 -35.25 12.89
C ALA A 82 -9.99 -36.75 13.09
N ALA A 83 -9.43 -37.46 12.12
CA ALA A 83 -9.15 -38.90 12.13
C ALA A 83 -7.67 -39.22 12.40
N ALA A 84 -6.83 -38.21 12.55
CA ALA A 84 -5.40 -38.39 12.77
C ALA A 84 -5.14 -39.16 14.08
N GLY A 85 -4.24 -40.13 14.01
CA GLY A 85 -3.70 -40.82 15.17
C GLY A 85 -2.65 -39.99 15.91
N PRO A 86 -1.86 -40.64 16.77
CA PRO A 86 -0.75 -39.97 17.45
C PRO A 86 0.26 -39.39 16.43
N PRO A 87 1.05 -38.38 16.85
CA PRO A 87 2.08 -37.80 15.99
C PRO A 87 2.97 -38.86 15.31
N GLN A 88 3.30 -38.65 14.04
CA GLN A 88 4.08 -39.55 13.20
C GLN A 88 3.36 -40.87 12.77
N SER A 89 2.08 -41.04 13.10
CA SER A 89 1.27 -42.10 12.49
C SER A 89 0.96 -41.81 11.03
N GLU A 90 0.62 -42.81 10.24
CA GLU A 90 0.21 -42.61 8.83
C GLU A 90 -0.95 -41.63 8.68
N GLY A 91 -1.96 -41.69 9.58
CA GLY A 91 -3.08 -40.75 9.57
C GLY A 91 -2.68 -39.32 9.91
N TRP A 92 -1.72 -39.15 10.82
CA TRP A 92 -1.19 -37.83 11.15
C TRP A 92 -0.38 -37.22 9.98
N ILE A 93 0.45 -38.05 9.32
CA ILE A 93 1.23 -37.65 8.14
C ILE A 93 0.28 -37.25 7.00
N ALA A 94 -0.76 -38.03 6.73
CA ALA A 94 -1.74 -37.71 5.68
C ALA A 94 -2.47 -36.40 5.99
N ALA A 95 -2.78 -36.11 7.26
CA ALA A 95 -3.39 -34.84 7.65
C ALA A 95 -2.45 -33.64 7.48
N GLU A 96 -1.15 -33.82 7.75
CA GLU A 96 -0.13 -32.79 7.57
C GLU A 96 0.10 -32.47 6.07
N GLU A 97 0.09 -33.49 5.22
CA GLU A 97 0.14 -33.30 3.77
C GLU A 97 -1.06 -32.51 3.25
N ALA A 98 -2.26 -32.83 3.73
CA ALA A 98 -3.47 -32.11 3.36
C ALA A 98 -3.47 -30.67 3.89
N LEU A 99 -2.96 -30.44 5.10
CA LEU A 99 -2.74 -29.09 5.64
C LEU A 99 -1.78 -28.28 4.75
N THR A 100 -0.68 -28.90 4.30
CA THR A 100 0.27 -28.28 3.38
C THR A 100 -0.40 -27.89 2.06
N ALA A 101 -1.26 -28.75 1.53
CA ALA A 101 -2.06 -28.45 0.34
C ALA A 101 -3.03 -27.27 0.57
N ALA A 102 -3.68 -27.21 1.73
CA ALA A 102 -4.56 -26.12 2.10
C ALA A 102 -3.79 -24.79 2.23
N ILE A 103 -2.60 -24.80 2.86
CA ILE A 103 -1.72 -23.62 2.94
C ILE A 103 -1.33 -23.14 1.52
N ALA A 104 -0.97 -24.04 0.63
CA ALA A 104 -0.62 -23.71 -0.76
C ALA A 104 -1.81 -23.09 -1.53
N ALA A 105 -3.04 -23.55 -1.25
CA ALA A 105 -4.25 -23.05 -1.87
C ALA A 105 -4.61 -21.59 -1.49
N ARG A 106 -3.99 -21.01 -0.43
CA ARG A 106 -4.14 -19.60 -0.07
C ARG A 106 -3.44 -18.63 -1.02
N ARG A 107 -2.46 -19.10 -1.79
CA ARG A 107 -1.61 -18.24 -2.62
C ARG A 107 -2.39 -17.24 -3.50
N PRO A 108 -3.48 -17.59 -4.21
CA PRO A 108 -4.21 -16.62 -5.03
C PRO A 108 -4.78 -15.45 -4.23
N THR A 109 -5.28 -15.71 -3.01
CA THR A 109 -5.81 -14.67 -2.10
C THR A 109 -4.70 -13.74 -1.64
N ALA A 110 -3.58 -14.28 -1.17
CA ALA A 110 -2.43 -13.48 -0.73
C ALA A 110 -1.82 -12.65 -1.88
N THR A 111 -1.72 -13.25 -3.08
CA THR A 111 -1.24 -12.53 -4.28
C THR A 111 -2.17 -11.38 -4.64
N ALA A 112 -3.49 -11.61 -4.67
CA ALA A 112 -4.46 -10.57 -4.98
C ALA A 112 -4.39 -9.40 -3.98
N LEU A 113 -4.19 -9.66 -2.69
CA LEU A 113 -4.02 -8.63 -1.67
C LEU A 113 -2.75 -7.80 -1.93
N GLY A 114 -1.62 -8.45 -2.19
CA GLY A 114 -0.37 -7.76 -2.52
C GLY A 114 -0.47 -6.93 -3.79
N ASP A 115 -1.19 -7.40 -4.81
CA ASP A 115 -1.40 -6.67 -6.05
C ASP A 115 -2.30 -5.44 -5.85
N ILE A 116 -3.30 -5.51 -4.95
CA ILE A 116 -4.12 -4.34 -4.58
C ILE A 116 -3.25 -3.30 -3.87
N ASP A 117 -2.39 -3.72 -2.95
CA ASP A 117 -1.46 -2.81 -2.26
C ASP A 117 -0.46 -2.18 -3.24
N ALA A 118 0.03 -2.93 -4.23
CA ALA A 118 0.91 -2.42 -5.27
C ALA A 118 0.23 -1.34 -6.14
N ILE A 119 -1.08 -1.44 -6.39
CA ILE A 119 -1.86 -0.40 -7.07
C ILE A 119 -1.82 0.90 -6.27
N ALA A 120 -2.05 0.84 -4.96
CA ALA A 120 -1.99 2.02 -4.09
C ALA A 120 -0.59 2.64 -4.08
N GLY A 121 0.45 1.82 -3.91
CA GLY A 121 1.84 2.25 -3.91
C GLY A 121 2.25 2.95 -5.21
N SER A 122 1.88 2.35 -6.36
CA SER A 122 2.21 2.93 -7.67
C SER A 122 1.49 4.26 -7.92
N ALA A 123 0.24 4.39 -7.49
CA ALA A 123 -0.50 5.64 -7.63
C ALA A 123 0.13 6.77 -6.81
N LEU A 124 0.61 6.49 -5.60
CA LEU A 124 1.33 7.46 -4.77
C LEU A 124 2.66 7.90 -5.42
N GLN A 125 3.40 6.97 -6.00
CA GLN A 125 4.70 7.26 -6.64
C GLN A 125 4.54 8.07 -7.94
N THR A 126 3.56 7.72 -8.78
CA THR A 126 3.42 8.30 -10.12
C THR A 126 2.57 9.57 -10.14
N GLN A 127 1.50 9.62 -9.36
CA GLN A 127 0.52 10.70 -9.35
C GLN A 127 0.68 11.65 -8.15
N ARG A 128 1.62 11.37 -7.24
CA ARG A 128 1.82 12.11 -5.98
C ARG A 128 0.56 12.21 -5.11
N GLY A 129 -0.40 11.32 -5.33
CA GLY A 129 -1.65 11.27 -4.58
C GLY A 129 -2.67 10.36 -5.25
N ILE A 130 -3.69 9.97 -4.51
CA ILE A 130 -4.79 9.13 -4.99
C ILE A 130 -6.07 9.94 -4.87
N ALA A 131 -6.90 9.98 -5.93
CA ALA A 131 -8.21 10.62 -5.86
C ALA A 131 -9.08 9.94 -4.78
N PRO A 132 -9.94 10.67 -4.06
CA PRO A 132 -10.72 10.13 -2.94
C PRO A 132 -11.55 8.90 -3.32
N ASN A 133 -12.21 8.91 -4.48
CA ASN A 133 -13.02 7.79 -4.95
C ASN A 133 -12.17 6.58 -5.35
N ASP A 134 -11.00 6.80 -5.99
CA ASP A 134 -10.05 5.74 -6.31
C ASP A 134 -9.52 5.10 -5.02
N LEU A 135 -9.19 5.91 -4.01
CA LEU A 135 -8.72 5.43 -2.71
C LEU A 135 -9.81 4.62 -1.98
N ALA A 136 -11.06 5.08 -2.02
CA ALA A 136 -12.18 4.37 -1.44
C ALA A 136 -12.38 3.00 -2.12
N ALA A 137 -12.31 2.94 -3.45
CA ALA A 137 -12.42 1.69 -4.20
C ALA A 137 -11.28 0.71 -3.88
N ILE A 138 -10.03 1.20 -3.82
CA ILE A 138 -8.87 0.37 -3.45
C ILE A 138 -9.04 -0.19 -2.03
N ARG A 139 -9.43 0.66 -1.06
CA ARG A 139 -9.65 0.23 0.33
C ARG A 139 -10.77 -0.79 0.46
N SER A 140 -11.86 -0.62 -0.30
CA SER A 140 -12.98 -1.57 -0.32
C SER A 140 -12.52 -2.94 -0.83
N ALA A 141 -11.82 -2.98 -1.95
CA ALA A 141 -11.27 -4.21 -2.51
C ALA A 141 -10.26 -4.88 -1.56
N ALA A 142 -9.35 -4.10 -0.97
CA ALA A 142 -8.39 -4.60 0.01
C ALA A 142 -9.09 -5.20 1.23
N ALA A 143 -10.10 -4.53 1.79
CA ALA A 143 -10.85 -5.01 2.94
C ALA A 143 -11.58 -6.32 2.65
N GLU A 144 -12.17 -6.47 1.45
CA GLU A 144 -12.83 -7.70 1.04
C GLU A 144 -11.83 -8.86 0.96
N VAL A 145 -10.70 -8.68 0.28
CA VAL A 145 -9.68 -9.73 0.14
C VAL A 145 -9.01 -10.05 1.47
N ALA A 146 -8.71 -9.04 2.29
CA ALA A 146 -8.16 -9.24 3.64
C ALA A 146 -9.08 -10.05 4.54
N SER A 147 -10.40 -9.86 4.43
CA SER A 147 -11.36 -10.68 5.19
C SER A 147 -11.38 -12.15 4.76
N LEU A 148 -11.12 -12.44 3.48
CA LEU A 148 -10.94 -13.81 2.99
C LEU A 148 -9.64 -14.42 3.57
N ASP A 149 -8.53 -13.69 3.48
CA ASP A 149 -7.23 -14.13 3.98
C ASP A 149 -7.27 -14.42 5.50
N GLN A 150 -7.92 -13.56 6.28
CA GLN A 150 -8.10 -13.74 7.71
C GLN A 150 -8.86 -15.04 8.03
N ARG A 151 -10.00 -15.29 7.38
CA ARG A 151 -10.77 -16.53 7.57
C ARG A 151 -9.99 -17.78 7.16
N GLN A 152 -9.18 -17.68 6.10
CA GLN A 152 -8.29 -18.76 5.68
C GLN A 152 -7.22 -19.05 6.73
N SER A 153 -6.60 -18.00 7.32
CA SER A 153 -5.64 -18.13 8.42
C SER A 153 -6.26 -18.82 9.61
N GLU A 154 -7.41 -18.36 10.06
CA GLU A 154 -8.11 -18.93 11.22
C GLU A 154 -8.42 -20.43 11.04
N ARG A 155 -8.79 -20.85 9.82
CA ARG A 155 -9.01 -22.28 9.54
C ARG A 155 -7.71 -23.08 9.58
N ILE A 156 -6.61 -22.56 9.02
CA ILE A 156 -5.29 -23.19 9.09
C ILE A 156 -4.87 -23.36 10.56
N ASP A 157 -4.95 -22.29 11.37
CA ASP A 157 -4.58 -22.29 12.77
C ASP A 157 -5.38 -23.34 13.57
N ALA A 158 -6.69 -23.47 13.26
CA ALA A 158 -7.54 -24.49 13.89
C ALA A 158 -7.11 -25.92 13.54
N ILE A 159 -6.69 -26.17 12.29
CA ILE A 159 -6.21 -27.49 11.86
C ILE A 159 -4.86 -27.79 12.51
N GLN A 160 -3.92 -26.82 12.52
CA GLN A 160 -2.62 -26.94 13.16
C GLN A 160 -2.76 -27.28 14.65
N LYS A 161 -3.60 -26.52 15.36
CA LYS A 161 -3.88 -26.77 16.78
C LYS A 161 -4.43 -28.18 17.04
N ARG A 162 -5.26 -28.70 16.13
CA ARG A 162 -5.81 -30.08 16.25
C ARG A 162 -4.73 -31.13 16.07
N LEU A 163 -3.72 -30.87 15.21
CA LEU A 163 -2.59 -31.78 14.97
C LEU A 163 -1.47 -31.63 16.02
N GLY A 164 -1.57 -30.66 16.93
CA GLY A 164 -0.56 -30.40 17.96
C GLY A 164 0.69 -29.66 17.42
N LEU A 165 0.51 -28.90 16.33
CA LEU A 165 1.54 -28.09 15.67
C LEU A 165 1.59 -26.68 16.21
#